data_1ad9d6c2a3a1a855e128ac999a3c775f
#
_entry.id   1ad9d6c2a3a1a855e128ac999a3c775f
#
_cell.length_a   1.000
_cell.length_b   1.000
_cell.length_c   1.000
_cell.angle_alpha   90.00
_cell.angle_beta   90.00
_cell.angle_gamma   90.00
#
_symmetry.space_group_name_H-M   'P 1'
#
loop_
_entity.id
_entity.type
_entity.pdbx_description
1 polymer ?
#
loop_
_entity_poly.entity_id
_entity_poly.type
_entity_poly.pdbx_seq_one_letter_code
_entity_poly.pdbx_strand_id
1 'polypeptide(L)'
;MSLVKCFNTISQKYNEKLMSKARFFILLHKISTIMVYKYDFLIIGAGVAGMSYALKIARAHKGKICLVCKTTLDEANTKFAQGGVASVTNLAVDNFDKHIEDTMIAGDYISDPAAVEMVVRNAPEQIKELVNWGVNFDRKTDGAFDLHREGGHSEFRILHHADDTGAEIQRGLMAAVRNNPNIEVRENHFAVEVITQHHLGIEVTRRTPNIECYGAYVLNPDTQKVDTYLSKVTLMCTGGCGAVYQTTTNPIIATGDGEAMVYRAKGTVKDMEFVQFHPTSLYHPGETHPAYLITEAMRGYGGILRLPNGESFMEKYDKRLSLAPRDIVARAIDKEMKIHGLDHVCLDVTHKDPEETKHHFPNIYHKCLSLGIDITKEYIPVRPAAHYMCGGILVDLHGESSIHRLYAIGECACTGLHGGNRLASNSLIEAVVYADAAAKHCLEVADKYTFNTDVPEWNDEGTMTNEERVLITQSVKEVGECMSNYVGIVRSDLRLKRAWDRLDLLYEETESLFKHVKASRDICELRNMINVGYLITRQAIERKECRGLHYTIDYPVHAYDNK
;
A
#
# COMPACT_ATOMS: atom_id res chain seq x y z
N MET A 1 -55.79 1.94 49.75
CA MET A 1 -54.97 2.58 48.65
C MET A 1 -53.49 2.17 48.62
N SER A 2 -53.00 1.33 49.53
CA SER A 2 -51.57 0.98 49.65
C SER A 2 -51.17 -0.29 48.88
N LEU A 3 -52.01 -1.31 48.79
CA LEU A 3 -51.69 -2.60 48.15
C LEU A 3 -51.62 -2.53 46.59
N VAL A 4 -52.48 -1.71 45.96
CA VAL A 4 -52.48 -1.55 44.49
C VAL A 4 -51.23 -0.80 43.99
N LYS A 5 -50.73 0.20 44.76
CA LYS A 5 -49.44 0.87 44.42
C LYS A 5 -48.26 -0.07 44.55
N CYS A 6 -48.22 -0.95 45.53
CA CYS A 6 -47.17 -1.93 45.72
C CYS A 6 -47.13 -2.97 44.57
N PHE A 7 -48.29 -3.46 44.12
CA PHE A 7 -48.43 -4.40 43.02
C PHE A 7 -47.98 -3.78 41.67
N ASN A 8 -48.34 -2.52 41.42
CA ASN A 8 -47.93 -1.81 40.21
C ASN A 8 -46.41 -1.58 40.19
N THR A 9 -45.77 -1.25 41.32
CA THR A 9 -44.32 -1.05 41.40
C THR A 9 -43.53 -2.37 41.23
N ILE A 10 -44.05 -3.47 41.73
CA ILE A 10 -43.45 -4.81 41.57
C ILE A 10 -43.62 -5.28 40.13
N SER A 11 -44.78 -5.10 39.51
CA SER A 11 -45.02 -5.42 38.10
C SER A 11 -44.12 -4.60 37.16
N GLN A 12 -43.93 -3.31 37.44
CA GLN A 12 -43.08 -2.45 36.65
C GLN A 12 -41.59 -2.85 36.74
N LYS A 13 -41.08 -3.14 37.94
CA LYS A 13 -39.71 -3.66 38.13
C LYS A 13 -39.50 -5.05 37.50
N TYR A 14 -40.53 -5.90 37.51
CA TYR A 14 -40.44 -7.22 36.87
C TYR A 14 -40.39 -7.09 35.35
N ASN A 15 -41.19 -6.21 34.75
CA ASN A 15 -41.18 -5.91 33.33
C ASN A 15 -39.86 -5.26 32.88
N GLU A 16 -39.30 -4.31 33.65
CA GLU A 16 -37.98 -3.72 33.37
C GLU A 16 -36.88 -4.75 33.41
N LYS A 17 -36.91 -5.70 34.36
CA LYS A 17 -35.94 -6.79 34.47
C LYS A 17 -36.08 -7.82 33.34
N LEU A 18 -37.31 -8.07 32.87
CA LEU A 18 -37.58 -8.93 31.70
C LEU A 18 -37.12 -8.26 30.40
N MET A 19 -37.38 -6.96 30.24
CA MET A 19 -36.92 -6.19 29.08
C MET A 19 -35.39 -6.04 29.05
N SER A 20 -34.73 -5.91 30.21
CA SER A 20 -33.24 -5.91 30.28
C SER A 20 -32.64 -7.27 29.93
N LYS A 21 -33.26 -8.38 30.40
CA LYS A 21 -32.86 -9.73 30.01
C LYS A 21 -33.09 -10.01 28.52
N ALA A 22 -34.24 -9.59 27.97
CA ALA A 22 -34.51 -9.75 26.54
C ALA A 22 -33.54 -8.92 25.68
N ARG A 23 -33.26 -7.66 26.08
CA ARG A 23 -32.21 -6.86 25.43
C ARG A 23 -30.82 -7.49 25.53
N PHE A 24 -30.47 -8.06 26.69
CA PHE A 24 -29.23 -8.79 26.91
C PHE A 24 -29.16 -10.08 26.07
N PHE A 25 -30.24 -10.85 25.95
CA PHE A 25 -30.34 -12.02 25.07
C PHE A 25 -30.27 -11.64 23.59
N ILE A 26 -30.92 -10.55 23.18
CA ILE A 26 -30.82 -10.04 21.80
C ILE A 26 -29.41 -9.53 21.51
N LEU A 27 -28.75 -8.89 22.49
CA LEU A 27 -27.35 -8.46 22.37
C LEU A 27 -26.40 -9.66 22.29
N LEU A 28 -26.58 -10.68 23.16
CA LEU A 28 -25.81 -11.93 23.11
C LEU A 28 -26.06 -12.71 21.82
N HIS A 29 -27.29 -12.72 21.30
CA HIS A 29 -27.57 -13.38 20.02
C HIS A 29 -26.92 -12.65 18.84
N LYS A 30 -26.92 -11.29 18.85
CA LYS A 30 -26.16 -10.49 17.87
C LYS A 30 -24.66 -10.70 17.96
N ILE A 31 -24.10 -10.91 19.15
CA ILE A 31 -22.66 -11.19 19.37
C ILE A 31 -22.29 -12.60 18.92
N SER A 32 -23.25 -13.53 18.84
CA SER A 32 -23.01 -14.95 18.56
C SER A 32 -23.23 -15.37 17.10
N THR A 33 -23.82 -14.53 16.25
CA THR A 33 -24.22 -14.91 14.89
C THR A 33 -23.23 -14.37 13.86
N ILE A 34 -22.71 -15.25 12.99
CA ILE A 34 -22.00 -14.83 11.78
C ILE A 34 -23.03 -14.13 10.88
N MET A 35 -22.63 -12.99 10.33
CA MET A 35 -23.52 -12.17 9.51
C MET A 35 -23.16 -12.32 8.03
N VAL A 36 -24.20 -12.40 7.19
CA VAL A 36 -24.06 -12.37 5.73
C VAL A 36 -24.55 -11.02 5.24
N TYR A 37 -23.63 -10.24 4.68
CA TYR A 37 -23.91 -8.94 4.07
C TYR A 37 -23.93 -9.06 2.55
N LYS A 38 -24.70 -8.19 1.88
CA LYS A 38 -24.79 -8.14 0.41
C LYS A 38 -24.55 -6.72 -0.06
N TYR A 39 -23.55 -6.52 -0.90
CA TYR A 39 -23.17 -5.23 -1.48
C TYR A 39 -23.05 -5.35 -3.00
N ASP A 40 -23.52 -4.35 -3.74
CA ASP A 40 -23.27 -4.33 -5.18
C ASP A 40 -21.77 -4.15 -5.44
N PHE A 41 -21.12 -3.28 -4.65
CA PHE A 41 -19.68 -3.03 -4.72
C PHE A 41 -19.05 -3.17 -3.33
N LEU A 42 -18.08 -4.07 -3.21
CA LEU A 42 -17.25 -4.26 -2.04
C LEU A 42 -15.84 -3.72 -2.34
N ILE A 43 -15.40 -2.73 -1.58
CA ILE A 43 -14.12 -2.06 -1.75
C ILE A 43 -13.25 -2.38 -0.54
N ILE A 44 -12.06 -2.96 -0.75
CA ILE A 44 -11.15 -3.39 0.31
C ILE A 44 -9.90 -2.50 0.27
N GLY A 45 -9.82 -1.55 1.19
CA GLY A 45 -8.77 -0.54 1.32
C GLY A 45 -9.29 0.88 1.15
N ALA A 46 -8.78 1.81 1.97
CA ALA A 46 -9.26 3.18 2.12
C ALA A 46 -8.20 4.25 1.80
N GLY A 47 -7.23 3.92 0.95
CA GLY A 47 -6.30 4.90 0.38
C GLY A 47 -6.96 5.72 -0.74
N VAL A 48 -6.17 6.56 -1.41
CA VAL A 48 -6.61 7.40 -2.54
C VAL A 48 -7.38 6.60 -3.60
N ALA A 49 -6.92 5.38 -3.92
CA ALA A 49 -7.56 4.50 -4.90
C ALA A 49 -9.00 4.12 -4.51
N GLY A 50 -9.18 3.53 -3.32
CA GLY A 50 -10.47 3.03 -2.86
C GLY A 50 -11.50 4.13 -2.63
N MET A 51 -11.09 5.25 -2.02
CA MET A 51 -11.99 6.37 -1.80
C MET A 51 -12.40 7.05 -3.11
N SER A 52 -11.47 7.24 -4.05
CA SER A 52 -11.78 7.80 -5.37
C SER A 52 -12.76 6.91 -6.14
N TYR A 53 -12.53 5.59 -6.14
CA TYR A 53 -13.46 4.65 -6.77
C TYR A 53 -14.84 4.67 -6.10
N ALA A 54 -14.90 4.63 -4.77
CA ALA A 54 -16.17 4.68 -4.03
C ALA A 54 -17.00 5.93 -4.38
N LEU A 55 -16.37 7.10 -4.44
CA LEU A 55 -17.03 8.36 -4.81
C LEU A 55 -17.54 8.35 -6.25
N LYS A 56 -16.78 7.77 -7.20
CA LYS A 56 -17.18 7.66 -8.60
C LYS A 56 -18.39 6.71 -8.77
N ILE A 57 -18.37 5.56 -8.13
CA ILE A 57 -19.50 4.62 -8.11
C ILE A 57 -20.73 5.27 -7.46
N ALA A 58 -20.58 5.89 -6.28
CA ALA A 58 -21.68 6.49 -5.55
C ALA A 58 -22.40 7.64 -6.30
N ARG A 59 -21.69 8.31 -7.21
CA ARG A 59 -22.27 9.34 -8.10
C ARG A 59 -23.23 8.76 -9.14
N ALA A 60 -22.97 7.55 -9.63
CA ALA A 60 -23.67 6.93 -10.76
C ALA A 60 -24.61 5.79 -10.33
N HIS A 61 -24.36 5.13 -9.21
CA HIS A 61 -25.07 3.93 -8.78
C HIS A 61 -25.80 4.16 -7.45
N LYS A 62 -27.04 3.67 -7.37
CA LYS A 62 -27.89 3.80 -6.16
C LYS A 62 -27.90 2.54 -5.28
N GLY A 63 -27.13 1.52 -5.62
CA GLY A 63 -27.02 0.27 -4.85
C GLY A 63 -26.13 0.41 -3.63
N LYS A 64 -25.94 -0.70 -2.93
CA LYS A 64 -25.14 -0.75 -1.70
C LYS A 64 -23.64 -0.79 -2.02
N ILE A 65 -22.91 0.18 -1.50
CA ILE A 65 -21.45 0.30 -1.62
C ILE A 65 -20.86 0.15 -0.22
N CYS A 66 -19.91 -0.75 -0.04
CA CYS A 66 -19.18 -0.91 1.21
C CYS A 66 -17.69 -0.67 1.01
N LEU A 67 -17.13 0.22 1.82
CA LEU A 67 -15.69 0.47 1.92
C LEU A 67 -15.18 -0.12 3.23
N VAL A 68 -14.35 -1.17 3.14
CA VAL A 68 -13.77 -1.89 4.27
C VAL A 68 -12.31 -1.46 4.44
N CYS A 69 -11.91 -1.10 5.63
CA CYS A 69 -10.49 -0.87 5.97
C CYS A 69 -10.12 -1.51 7.32
N LYS A 70 -8.91 -2.07 7.38
CA LYS A 70 -8.42 -2.80 8.55
C LYS A 70 -8.03 -1.93 9.74
N THR A 71 -7.99 -0.62 9.52
CA THR A 71 -7.81 0.45 10.52
C THR A 71 -8.86 1.54 10.29
N THR A 72 -8.54 2.78 10.58
CA THR A 72 -9.41 3.93 10.28
C THR A 72 -9.22 4.42 8.86
N LEU A 73 -10.16 5.20 8.33
CA LEU A 73 -10.04 5.87 7.03
C LEU A 73 -8.80 6.77 6.91
N ASP A 74 -8.33 7.30 8.03
CA ASP A 74 -7.19 8.22 8.07
C ASP A 74 -5.83 7.50 7.94
N GLU A 75 -5.77 6.20 8.17
CA GLU A 75 -4.53 5.43 8.16
C GLU A 75 -4.33 4.71 6.82
N ALA A 76 -3.57 5.33 5.94
CA ALA A 76 -3.22 4.78 4.63
C ALA A 76 -1.85 5.29 4.15
N ASN A 77 -1.17 4.54 3.25
CA ASN A 77 0.09 5.00 2.61
C ASN A 77 -0.06 6.38 1.98
N THR A 78 -1.24 6.70 1.45
CA THR A 78 -1.56 8.02 0.87
C THR A 78 -1.19 9.16 1.80
N LYS A 79 -1.56 9.07 3.08
CA LYS A 79 -1.30 10.10 4.09
C LYS A 79 0.19 10.41 4.27
N PHE A 80 1.05 9.44 4.08
CA PHE A 80 2.51 9.57 4.29
C PHE A 80 3.26 9.98 3.01
N ALA A 81 2.57 10.20 1.90
CA ALA A 81 3.18 10.65 0.65
C ALA A 81 3.54 12.14 0.74
N GLN A 82 4.84 12.43 0.92
CA GLN A 82 5.37 13.81 0.99
C GLN A 82 5.49 14.48 -0.39
N GLY A 83 5.70 13.67 -1.46
CA GLY A 83 5.81 14.16 -2.83
C GLY A 83 4.49 14.71 -3.37
N GLY A 84 4.40 14.84 -4.68
CA GLY A 84 3.21 15.38 -5.32
C GLY A 84 2.48 14.38 -6.21
N VAL A 85 1.69 14.92 -7.12
CA VAL A 85 0.96 14.20 -8.16
C VAL A 85 1.40 14.71 -9.52
N ALA A 86 1.93 13.82 -10.36
CA ALA A 86 2.39 14.16 -11.69
C ALA A 86 1.21 14.35 -12.66
N SER A 87 1.11 15.51 -13.30
CA SER A 87 0.11 15.75 -14.35
C SER A 87 0.50 16.89 -15.26
N VAL A 88 0.31 16.72 -16.57
CA VAL A 88 0.52 17.76 -17.56
C VAL A 88 -0.66 18.74 -17.51
N THR A 89 -0.52 19.80 -16.73
CA THR A 89 -1.56 20.83 -16.54
C THR A 89 -1.31 22.11 -17.33
N ASN A 90 -0.07 22.30 -17.84
CA ASN A 90 0.33 23.48 -18.62
C ASN A 90 0.95 23.07 -19.96
N LEU A 91 0.13 23.03 -21.00
CA LEU A 91 0.54 22.65 -22.37
C LEU A 91 1.44 23.67 -23.08
N ALA A 92 1.67 24.87 -22.49
CA ALA A 92 2.58 25.85 -23.07
C ALA A 92 4.06 25.50 -22.84
N VAL A 93 4.37 24.73 -21.81
CA VAL A 93 5.75 24.37 -21.42
C VAL A 93 5.97 22.86 -21.36
N ASP A 94 4.91 22.07 -21.20
CA ASP A 94 4.97 20.62 -21.07
C ASP A 94 4.02 19.95 -22.08
N ASN A 95 4.20 18.64 -22.31
CA ASN A 95 3.29 17.86 -23.13
C ASN A 95 3.24 16.40 -22.66
N PHE A 96 2.20 15.67 -23.09
CA PHE A 96 2.00 14.29 -22.72
C PHE A 96 3.15 13.36 -23.14
N ASP A 97 3.71 13.57 -24.33
CA ASP A 97 4.74 12.70 -24.89
C ASP A 97 6.05 12.77 -24.05
N LYS A 98 6.39 13.95 -23.51
CA LYS A 98 7.51 14.09 -22.56
C LYS A 98 7.25 13.30 -21.28
N HIS A 99 6.02 13.35 -20.72
CA HIS A 99 5.71 12.62 -19.51
C HIS A 99 5.66 11.10 -19.76
N ILE A 100 5.16 10.68 -20.92
CA ILE A 100 5.19 9.27 -21.37
C ILE A 100 6.65 8.79 -21.44
N GLU A 101 7.52 9.53 -22.13
CA GLU A 101 8.93 9.16 -22.29
C GLU A 101 9.66 9.12 -20.93
N ASP A 102 9.48 10.12 -20.06
CA ASP A 102 10.05 10.11 -18.71
C ASP A 102 9.62 8.86 -17.93
N THR A 103 8.35 8.45 -18.06
CA THR A 103 7.81 7.24 -17.41
C THR A 103 8.42 5.96 -17.99
N MET A 104 8.54 5.87 -19.32
CA MET A 104 9.14 4.72 -20.01
C MET A 104 10.62 4.55 -19.66
N ILE A 105 11.37 5.66 -19.62
CA ILE A 105 12.78 5.67 -19.19
C ILE A 105 12.90 5.18 -17.74
N ALA A 106 12.10 5.74 -16.83
CA ALA A 106 12.12 5.34 -15.42
C ALA A 106 11.79 3.86 -15.25
N GLY A 107 10.81 3.37 -15.98
CA GLY A 107 10.37 1.96 -15.98
C GLY A 107 11.30 0.99 -16.70
N ASP A 108 12.48 1.46 -17.15
CA ASP A 108 13.46 0.67 -17.89
C ASP A 108 12.89 0.06 -19.18
N TYR A 109 11.97 0.79 -19.84
CA TYR A 109 11.26 0.39 -21.07
C TYR A 109 10.55 -0.98 -21.00
N ILE A 110 10.21 -1.46 -19.80
CA ILE A 110 9.35 -2.63 -19.60
C ILE A 110 7.96 -2.26 -19.10
N SER A 111 7.68 -0.95 -18.96
CA SER A 111 6.32 -0.44 -18.74
C SER A 111 5.42 -0.80 -19.94
N ASP A 112 4.13 -1.03 -19.66
CA ASP A 112 3.12 -1.19 -20.73
C ASP A 112 2.81 0.18 -21.34
N PRO A 113 3.13 0.40 -22.64
CA PRO A 113 2.89 1.68 -23.29
C PRO A 113 1.42 2.13 -23.26
N ALA A 114 0.47 1.17 -23.32
CA ALA A 114 -0.96 1.49 -23.27
C ALA A 114 -1.39 1.98 -21.87
N ALA A 115 -0.87 1.37 -20.82
CA ALA A 115 -1.11 1.81 -19.45
C ALA A 115 -0.48 3.18 -19.19
N VAL A 116 0.75 3.41 -19.67
CA VAL A 116 1.45 4.70 -19.55
C VAL A 116 0.67 5.80 -20.26
N GLU A 117 0.26 5.57 -21.52
CA GLU A 117 -0.51 6.54 -22.30
C GLU A 117 -1.86 6.85 -21.65
N MET A 118 -2.57 5.82 -21.18
CA MET A 118 -3.86 5.97 -20.49
C MET A 118 -3.71 6.84 -19.25
N VAL A 119 -2.74 6.54 -18.37
CA VAL A 119 -2.57 7.27 -17.12
C VAL A 119 -2.17 8.73 -17.40
N VAL A 120 -1.18 8.95 -18.24
CA VAL A 120 -0.65 10.30 -18.52
C VAL A 120 -1.71 11.21 -19.17
N ARG A 121 -2.46 10.70 -20.16
CA ARG A 121 -3.45 11.52 -20.88
C ARG A 121 -4.72 11.80 -20.06
N ASN A 122 -5.11 10.89 -19.16
CA ASN A 122 -6.29 11.10 -18.31
C ASN A 122 -5.98 11.82 -16.99
N ALA A 123 -4.70 12.01 -16.65
CA ALA A 123 -4.28 12.66 -15.42
C ALA A 123 -4.92 14.04 -15.17
N PRO A 124 -4.96 14.99 -16.14
CA PRO A 124 -5.50 16.33 -15.88
C PRO A 124 -6.97 16.33 -15.45
N GLU A 125 -7.77 15.42 -15.98
CA GLU A 125 -9.18 15.31 -15.59
C GLU A 125 -9.32 14.78 -14.15
N GLN A 126 -8.47 13.84 -13.77
CA GLN A 126 -8.48 13.31 -12.41
C GLN A 126 -7.98 14.32 -11.36
N ILE A 127 -7.07 15.21 -11.73
CA ILE A 127 -6.70 16.36 -10.87
C ILE A 127 -7.90 17.26 -10.60
N LYS A 128 -8.72 17.56 -11.63
CA LYS A 128 -9.95 18.33 -11.44
C LYS A 128 -10.93 17.64 -10.50
N GLU A 129 -11.08 16.30 -10.63
CA GLU A 129 -11.93 15.52 -9.73
C GLU A 129 -11.44 15.60 -8.27
N LEU A 130 -10.13 15.49 -8.02
CA LEU A 130 -9.57 15.65 -6.68
C LEU A 130 -9.90 17.04 -6.09
N VAL A 131 -9.74 18.10 -6.88
CA VAL A 131 -10.10 19.46 -6.47
C VAL A 131 -11.60 19.58 -6.18
N ASN A 132 -12.47 18.97 -6.99
CA ASN A 132 -13.90 18.95 -6.78
C ASN A 132 -14.29 18.21 -5.48
N TRP A 133 -13.51 17.23 -5.04
CA TRP A 133 -13.68 16.55 -3.74
C TRP A 133 -13.03 17.31 -2.57
N GLY A 134 -12.54 18.52 -2.81
CA GLY A 134 -12.03 19.41 -1.77
C GLY A 134 -10.56 19.24 -1.43
N VAL A 135 -9.77 18.67 -2.35
CA VAL A 135 -8.30 18.65 -2.26
C VAL A 135 -7.76 20.02 -2.70
N ASN A 136 -6.87 20.62 -1.89
CA ASN A 136 -6.26 21.91 -2.16
C ASN A 136 -4.81 21.71 -2.58
N PHE A 137 -4.52 21.96 -3.85
CA PHE A 137 -3.14 22.06 -4.35
C PHE A 137 -2.67 23.51 -4.27
N ASP A 138 -1.38 23.71 -4.04
CA ASP A 138 -0.78 25.04 -3.95
C ASP A 138 -0.90 25.79 -5.28
N ARG A 139 -1.10 27.11 -5.17
CA ARG A 139 -1.34 27.98 -6.31
C ARG A 139 -0.46 29.21 -6.23
N LYS A 140 -0.07 29.70 -7.39
CA LYS A 140 0.59 30.98 -7.57
C LYS A 140 -0.40 32.14 -7.35
N THR A 141 0.13 33.35 -7.26
CA THR A 141 -0.67 34.58 -7.07
C THR A 141 -1.65 34.86 -8.22
N ASP A 142 -1.39 34.31 -9.41
CA ASP A 142 -2.25 34.40 -10.60
C ASP A 142 -3.34 33.32 -10.65
N GLY A 143 -3.39 32.42 -9.63
CA GLY A 143 -4.34 31.33 -9.53
C GLY A 143 -3.95 30.04 -10.26
N ALA A 144 -2.87 30.03 -11.04
CA ALA A 144 -2.33 28.82 -11.64
C ALA A 144 -1.75 27.89 -10.56
N PHE A 145 -1.69 26.57 -10.84
CA PHE A 145 -1.03 25.65 -9.94
C PHE A 145 0.45 26.00 -9.79
N ASP A 146 0.95 25.92 -8.57
CA ASP A 146 2.39 25.95 -8.32
C ASP A 146 2.93 24.53 -8.57
N LEU A 147 3.85 24.41 -9.52
CA LEU A 147 4.33 23.11 -9.99
C LEU A 147 5.80 22.93 -9.64
N HIS A 148 6.13 21.77 -9.09
CA HIS A 148 7.50 21.35 -8.85
C HIS A 148 8.01 20.40 -9.94
N ARG A 149 9.31 20.15 -9.94
CA ARG A 149 9.97 19.12 -10.71
C ARG A 149 10.72 18.16 -9.79
N GLU A 150 10.49 16.86 -9.94
CA GLU A 150 11.19 15.81 -9.22
C GLU A 150 12.18 15.06 -10.13
N GLY A 151 13.04 14.24 -9.52
CA GLY A 151 14.03 13.46 -10.24
C GLY A 151 13.37 12.50 -11.27
N GLY A 152 13.95 12.47 -12.47
CA GLY A 152 13.42 11.69 -13.61
C GLY A 152 12.41 12.46 -14.48
N HIS A 153 11.83 13.56 -14.01
CA HIS A 153 10.95 14.40 -14.83
C HIS A 153 11.73 15.41 -15.65
N SER A 154 11.41 15.54 -16.93
CA SER A 154 11.98 16.54 -17.84
C SER A 154 11.41 17.95 -17.62
N GLU A 155 10.17 18.05 -17.09
CA GLU A 155 9.44 19.32 -16.93
C GLU A 155 8.82 19.48 -15.52
N PHE A 156 8.38 20.70 -15.21
CA PHE A 156 7.65 21.05 -14.00
C PHE A 156 6.18 20.64 -14.14
N ARG A 157 5.79 19.50 -13.56
CA ARG A 157 4.44 18.95 -13.66
C ARG A 157 3.89 18.37 -12.37
N ILE A 158 4.59 18.53 -11.24
CA ILE A 158 4.21 17.94 -9.98
C ILE A 158 3.37 18.94 -9.19
N LEU A 159 2.07 18.61 -9.03
CA LEU A 159 1.17 19.32 -8.13
C LEU A 159 1.46 18.88 -6.70
N HIS A 160 1.43 19.82 -5.76
CA HIS A 160 1.75 19.57 -4.36
C HIS A 160 0.90 20.42 -3.42
N HIS A 161 0.93 20.08 -2.13
CA HIS A 161 0.44 20.88 -1.02
C HIS A 161 1.54 20.92 0.03
N ALA A 162 2.29 22.00 0.09
CA ALA A 162 3.53 22.12 0.86
C ALA A 162 4.42 20.85 0.70
N ASP A 163 4.82 20.21 1.81
CA ASP A 163 5.52 18.92 1.88
C ASP A 163 4.64 17.79 2.43
N ASP A 164 3.31 17.91 2.28
CA ASP A 164 2.32 16.99 2.87
C ASP A 164 1.12 16.72 1.92
N THR A 165 1.42 16.58 0.63
CA THR A 165 0.42 16.42 -0.44
C THR A 165 -0.52 15.23 -0.19
N GLY A 166 0.04 14.12 0.28
CA GLY A 166 -0.75 12.91 0.53
C GLY A 166 -1.75 13.07 1.66
N ALA A 167 -1.38 13.77 2.75
CA ALA A 167 -2.30 14.03 3.85
C ALA A 167 -3.47 14.94 3.42
N GLU A 168 -3.20 15.95 2.57
CA GLU A 168 -4.25 16.80 2.04
C GLU A 168 -5.21 16.03 1.12
N ILE A 169 -4.70 15.13 0.25
CA ILE A 169 -5.53 14.26 -0.58
C ILE A 169 -6.38 13.35 0.31
N GLN A 170 -5.77 12.71 1.31
CA GLN A 170 -6.48 11.83 2.26
C GLN A 170 -7.58 12.60 2.98
N ARG A 171 -7.31 13.81 3.48
CA ARG A 171 -8.27 14.69 4.14
C ARG A 171 -9.48 15.01 3.26
N GLY A 172 -9.23 15.45 2.03
CA GLY A 172 -10.28 15.83 1.09
C GLY A 172 -11.18 14.66 0.73
N LEU A 173 -10.60 13.52 0.34
CA LEU A 173 -11.35 12.32 -0.01
C LEU A 173 -12.12 11.73 1.17
N MET A 174 -11.50 11.67 2.36
CA MET A 174 -12.15 11.20 3.57
C MET A 174 -13.38 12.04 3.92
N ALA A 175 -13.27 13.36 3.82
CA ALA A 175 -14.41 14.26 4.04
C ALA A 175 -15.54 14.01 3.02
N ALA A 176 -15.19 13.84 1.75
CA ALA A 176 -16.16 13.55 0.69
C ALA A 176 -16.86 12.18 0.90
N VAL A 177 -16.11 11.14 1.27
CA VAL A 177 -16.65 9.79 1.55
C VAL A 177 -17.58 9.82 2.76
N ARG A 178 -17.16 10.42 3.88
CA ARG A 178 -17.99 10.50 5.11
C ARG A 178 -19.30 11.28 4.92
N ASN A 179 -19.31 12.25 4.03
CA ASN A 179 -20.50 13.03 3.69
C ASN A 179 -21.40 12.36 2.65
N ASN A 180 -21.03 11.22 2.11
CA ASN A 180 -21.81 10.50 1.09
C ASN A 180 -22.65 9.38 1.72
N PRO A 181 -24.00 9.51 1.79
CA PRO A 181 -24.87 8.53 2.44
C PRO A 181 -24.97 7.18 1.69
N ASN A 182 -24.49 7.12 0.43
CA ASN A 182 -24.52 5.89 -0.38
C ASN A 182 -23.30 4.99 -0.11
N ILE A 183 -22.31 5.45 0.66
CA ILE A 183 -21.10 4.70 0.98
C ILE A 183 -21.15 4.26 2.45
N GLU A 184 -21.27 2.96 2.67
CA GLU A 184 -21.12 2.37 4.00
C GLU A 184 -19.63 2.15 4.28
N VAL A 185 -19.11 2.74 5.37
CA VAL A 185 -17.72 2.60 5.77
C VAL A 185 -17.61 1.63 6.94
N ARG A 186 -16.75 0.63 6.82
CA ARG A 186 -16.43 -0.37 7.85
C ARG A 186 -14.96 -0.23 8.24
N GLU A 187 -14.71 0.60 9.25
CA GLU A 187 -13.38 0.78 9.86
C GLU A 187 -13.05 -0.39 10.79
N ASN A 188 -11.75 -0.69 10.94
CA ASN A 188 -11.21 -1.78 11.76
C ASN A 188 -11.71 -3.19 11.36
N HIS A 189 -12.23 -3.36 10.16
CA HIS A 189 -12.66 -4.64 9.60
C HIS A 189 -11.56 -5.19 8.68
N PHE A 190 -11.13 -6.42 8.93
CA PHE A 190 -10.02 -7.03 8.21
C PHE A 190 -10.52 -8.06 7.20
N ALA A 191 -10.24 -7.85 5.91
CA ALA A 191 -10.51 -8.85 4.88
C ALA A 191 -9.53 -10.03 5.00
N VAL A 192 -10.06 -11.22 5.26
CA VAL A 192 -9.28 -12.44 5.54
C VAL A 192 -8.96 -13.19 4.26
N GLU A 193 -9.99 -13.42 3.42
CA GLU A 193 -9.88 -14.17 2.16
C GLU A 193 -10.88 -13.67 1.12
N VAL A 194 -10.50 -13.74 -0.16
CA VAL A 194 -11.39 -13.57 -1.31
C VAL A 194 -12.19 -14.84 -1.52
N ILE A 195 -13.51 -14.73 -1.67
CA ILE A 195 -14.41 -15.88 -1.85
C ILE A 195 -14.49 -16.23 -3.34
N THR A 196 -14.15 -17.48 -3.69
CA THR A 196 -14.21 -18.01 -5.05
C THR A 196 -14.91 -19.37 -5.07
N GLN A 197 -14.99 -20.02 -6.24
CA GLN A 197 -15.55 -21.39 -6.37
C GLN A 197 -14.89 -22.42 -5.44
N HIS A 198 -13.64 -22.17 -5.01
CA HIS A 198 -12.95 -23.04 -4.05
C HIS A 198 -13.77 -23.22 -2.77
N HIS A 199 -14.39 -22.14 -2.28
CA HIS A 199 -15.21 -22.16 -1.06
C HIS A 199 -16.56 -22.88 -1.25
N LEU A 200 -16.96 -23.13 -2.49
CA LEU A 200 -18.11 -23.96 -2.84
C LEU A 200 -17.74 -25.46 -3.00
N GLY A 201 -16.51 -25.86 -2.62
CA GLY A 201 -16.01 -27.21 -2.76
C GLY A 201 -15.55 -27.58 -4.17
N ILE A 202 -15.39 -26.61 -5.07
CA ILE A 202 -14.88 -26.83 -6.41
C ILE A 202 -13.36 -26.66 -6.39
N GLU A 203 -12.61 -27.61 -6.96
CA GLU A 203 -11.17 -27.49 -7.06
C GLU A 203 -10.78 -26.33 -7.98
N VAL A 204 -9.99 -25.38 -7.45
CA VAL A 204 -9.47 -24.24 -8.18
C VAL A 204 -7.95 -24.26 -8.20
N THR A 205 -7.38 -24.29 -9.40
CA THR A 205 -5.94 -24.26 -9.66
C THR A 205 -5.59 -23.03 -10.48
N ARG A 206 -4.29 -22.72 -10.65
CA ARG A 206 -3.83 -21.63 -11.55
C ARG A 206 -4.16 -21.86 -13.03
N ARG A 207 -4.60 -23.08 -13.40
CA ARG A 207 -5.02 -23.43 -14.77
C ARG A 207 -6.53 -23.44 -14.91
N THR A 208 -7.28 -23.26 -13.82
CA THR A 208 -8.75 -23.20 -13.88
C THR A 208 -9.16 -21.94 -14.65
N PRO A 209 -9.88 -22.09 -15.77
CA PRO A 209 -10.40 -20.94 -16.48
C PRO A 209 -11.57 -20.33 -15.69
N ASN A 210 -11.80 -19.03 -15.90
CA ASN A 210 -12.97 -18.33 -15.37
C ASN A 210 -13.14 -18.49 -13.85
N ILE A 211 -12.06 -18.29 -13.10
CA ILE A 211 -12.17 -18.13 -11.63
C ILE A 211 -13.03 -16.89 -11.38
N GLU A 212 -14.00 -17.00 -10.48
CA GLU A 212 -14.97 -15.94 -10.21
C GLU A 212 -14.96 -15.57 -8.73
N CYS A 213 -14.99 -14.26 -8.44
CA CYS A 213 -15.07 -13.72 -7.08
C CYS A 213 -16.53 -13.48 -6.70
N TYR A 214 -16.92 -13.93 -5.50
CA TYR A 214 -18.25 -13.75 -4.94
C TYR A 214 -18.29 -12.77 -3.76
N GLY A 215 -17.14 -12.21 -3.37
CA GLY A 215 -16.97 -11.32 -2.24
C GLY A 215 -15.74 -11.63 -1.40
N ALA A 216 -15.84 -11.38 -0.11
CA ALA A 216 -14.76 -11.65 0.84
C ALA A 216 -15.27 -12.08 2.22
N TYR A 217 -14.47 -12.86 2.92
CA TYR A 217 -14.61 -13.09 4.35
C TYR A 217 -13.93 -11.95 5.10
N VAL A 218 -14.63 -11.37 6.08
CA VAL A 218 -14.18 -10.15 6.77
C VAL A 218 -14.29 -10.34 8.28
N LEU A 219 -13.16 -10.21 8.98
CA LEU A 219 -13.09 -10.25 10.43
C LEU A 219 -13.73 -8.98 11.02
N ASN A 220 -14.71 -9.18 11.88
CA ASN A 220 -15.45 -8.12 12.55
C ASN A 220 -14.80 -7.83 13.91
N PRO A 221 -14.40 -6.58 14.21
CA PRO A 221 -13.71 -6.23 15.44
C PRO A 221 -14.60 -6.35 16.68
N ASP A 222 -15.92 -6.18 16.54
CA ASP A 222 -16.85 -6.16 17.66
C ASP A 222 -17.20 -7.59 18.13
N THR A 223 -17.33 -8.52 17.18
CA THR A 223 -17.73 -9.91 17.45
C THR A 223 -16.55 -10.86 17.51
N GLN A 224 -15.39 -10.46 17.01
CA GLN A 224 -14.21 -11.31 16.80
C GLN A 224 -14.51 -12.54 15.94
N LYS A 225 -15.52 -12.44 15.05
CA LYS A 225 -15.91 -13.49 14.09
C LYS A 225 -15.69 -13.00 12.67
N VAL A 226 -15.58 -13.97 11.77
CA VAL A 226 -15.45 -13.70 10.34
C VAL A 226 -16.82 -13.72 9.70
N ASP A 227 -17.27 -12.56 9.24
CA ASP A 227 -18.54 -12.38 8.53
C ASP A 227 -18.37 -12.62 7.02
N THR A 228 -19.45 -13.00 6.34
CA THR A 228 -19.48 -13.22 4.89
C THR A 228 -19.98 -11.96 4.18
N TYR A 229 -19.16 -11.33 3.34
CA TYR A 229 -19.51 -10.17 2.53
C TYR A 229 -19.65 -10.60 1.07
N LEU A 230 -20.87 -10.84 0.61
CA LEU A 230 -21.17 -11.17 -0.77
C LEU A 230 -21.21 -9.90 -1.61
N SER A 231 -20.62 -9.93 -2.80
CA SER A 231 -20.63 -8.78 -3.70
C SER A 231 -20.85 -9.17 -5.15
N LYS A 232 -21.39 -8.22 -5.93
CA LYS A 232 -21.42 -8.34 -7.39
C LYS A 232 -20.05 -8.06 -7.99
N VAL A 233 -19.37 -7.03 -7.44
CA VAL A 233 -18.02 -6.63 -7.81
C VAL A 233 -17.20 -6.41 -6.54
N THR A 234 -15.97 -6.94 -6.51
CA THR A 234 -15.00 -6.71 -5.43
C THR A 234 -13.81 -5.93 -5.97
N LEU A 235 -13.40 -4.88 -5.27
CA LEU A 235 -12.22 -4.09 -5.59
C LEU A 235 -11.16 -4.23 -4.51
N MET A 236 -9.95 -4.62 -4.91
CA MET A 236 -8.75 -4.61 -4.08
C MET A 236 -8.01 -3.29 -4.26
N CYS A 237 -7.79 -2.55 -3.17
CA CYS A 237 -7.00 -1.32 -3.13
C CYS A 237 -6.26 -1.21 -1.80
N THR A 238 -5.61 -2.31 -1.42
CA THR A 238 -5.05 -2.59 -0.11
C THR A 238 -3.70 -1.93 0.15
N GLY A 239 -3.17 -1.19 -0.84
CA GLY A 239 -1.84 -0.59 -0.77
C GLY A 239 -0.72 -1.62 -0.97
N GLY A 240 0.51 -1.24 -0.68
CA GLY A 240 1.68 -2.08 -0.91
C GLY A 240 2.05 -2.99 0.26
N CYS A 241 3.29 -3.47 0.23
CA CYS A 241 3.78 -4.51 1.11
C CYS A 241 5.11 -4.15 1.82
N GLY A 242 5.39 -2.85 2.02
CA GLY A 242 6.67 -2.42 2.61
C GLY A 242 6.98 -3.01 3.99
N ALA A 243 5.95 -3.39 4.76
CA ALA A 243 6.12 -3.99 6.09
C ALA A 243 6.77 -5.39 6.08
N VAL A 244 6.93 -6.03 4.91
CA VAL A 244 7.74 -7.25 4.78
C VAL A 244 9.24 -7.00 4.95
N TYR A 245 9.66 -5.72 4.96
CA TYR A 245 11.05 -5.31 5.21
C TYR A 245 11.19 -4.70 6.60
N GLN A 246 12.35 -4.88 7.22
CA GLN A 246 12.64 -4.35 8.55
C GLN A 246 12.60 -2.81 8.62
N THR A 247 12.89 -2.14 7.51
CA THR A 247 12.82 -0.68 7.40
C THR A 247 12.01 -0.28 6.19
N THR A 248 10.94 0.47 6.41
CA THR A 248 10.07 0.97 5.35
C THR A 248 9.53 2.36 5.67
N THR A 249 9.29 3.16 4.65
CA THR A 249 8.58 4.44 4.77
C THR A 249 7.06 4.25 4.82
N ASN A 250 6.58 3.02 4.64
CA ASN A 250 5.16 2.71 4.74
C ASN A 250 4.73 2.53 6.20
N PRO A 251 3.46 2.81 6.55
CA PRO A 251 2.91 2.45 7.84
C PRO A 251 2.92 0.94 8.05
N ILE A 252 2.90 0.50 9.29
CA ILE A 252 2.97 -0.93 9.68
C ILE A 252 1.86 -1.79 9.06
N ILE A 253 0.79 -1.15 8.61
CA ILE A 253 -0.33 -1.81 7.95
C ILE A 253 -0.06 -2.23 6.49
N ALA A 254 1.07 -1.88 5.90
CA ALA A 254 1.43 -2.23 4.51
C ALA A 254 1.96 -3.67 4.43
N THR A 255 1.11 -4.66 4.65
CA THR A 255 1.43 -6.09 4.80
C THR A 255 1.16 -6.93 3.55
N GLY A 256 0.77 -6.31 2.42
CA GLY A 256 0.55 -7.01 1.15
C GLY A 256 -0.71 -7.87 1.13
N ASP A 257 -1.77 -7.43 1.80
CA ASP A 257 -2.96 -8.25 2.01
C ASP A 257 -3.66 -8.62 0.71
N GLY A 258 -3.79 -7.67 -0.22
CA GLY A 258 -4.47 -7.91 -1.50
C GLY A 258 -3.72 -8.90 -2.36
N GLU A 259 -2.41 -8.70 -2.53
CA GLU A 259 -1.53 -9.57 -3.31
C GLU A 259 -1.55 -11.01 -2.76
N ALA A 260 -1.48 -11.14 -1.43
CA ALA A 260 -1.52 -12.44 -0.77
C ALA A 260 -2.87 -13.13 -0.94
N MET A 261 -4.00 -12.44 -0.72
CA MET A 261 -5.34 -13.01 -0.90
C MET A 261 -5.59 -13.46 -2.35
N VAL A 262 -5.23 -12.62 -3.32
CA VAL A 262 -5.39 -12.96 -4.74
C VAL A 262 -4.48 -14.11 -5.15
N TYR A 263 -3.25 -14.15 -4.62
CA TYR A 263 -2.33 -15.29 -4.84
C TYR A 263 -2.90 -16.60 -4.32
N ARG A 264 -3.46 -16.62 -3.09
CA ARG A 264 -4.14 -17.81 -2.52
C ARG A 264 -5.38 -18.21 -3.32
N ALA A 265 -6.14 -17.22 -3.81
CA ALA A 265 -7.28 -17.43 -4.71
C ALA A 265 -6.89 -17.89 -6.13
N LYS A 266 -5.58 -18.13 -6.40
CA LYS A 266 -4.99 -18.56 -7.67
C LYS A 266 -5.01 -17.49 -8.77
N GLY A 267 -5.26 -16.23 -8.45
CA GLY A 267 -5.08 -15.10 -9.34
C GLY A 267 -3.61 -14.84 -9.67
N THR A 268 -3.37 -14.05 -10.71
CA THR A 268 -2.03 -13.74 -11.21
C THR A 268 -1.46 -12.53 -10.46
N VAL A 269 -0.25 -12.72 -9.90
CA VAL A 269 0.55 -11.66 -9.28
C VAL A 269 1.89 -11.59 -9.99
N LYS A 270 2.32 -10.40 -10.40
CA LYS A 270 3.44 -10.21 -11.32
C LYS A 270 4.38 -9.09 -10.87
N ASP A 271 5.64 -9.16 -11.30
CA ASP A 271 6.68 -8.13 -11.15
C ASP A 271 6.98 -7.74 -9.69
N MET A 272 6.76 -8.68 -8.75
CA MET A 272 6.97 -8.47 -7.31
C MET A 272 8.43 -8.25 -6.92
N GLU A 273 9.39 -8.63 -7.76
CA GLU A 273 10.82 -8.38 -7.53
C GLU A 273 11.20 -6.91 -7.63
N PHE A 274 10.34 -6.06 -8.22
CA PHE A 274 10.60 -4.63 -8.38
C PHE A 274 10.11 -3.82 -7.17
N VAL A 275 10.87 -3.91 -6.09
CA VAL A 275 10.66 -3.13 -4.87
C VAL A 275 11.54 -1.90 -4.90
N GLN A 276 10.93 -0.71 -4.88
CA GLN A 276 11.67 0.56 -4.82
C GLN A 276 12.07 0.85 -3.37
N PHE A 277 13.36 1.15 -3.18
CA PHE A 277 13.89 1.63 -1.92
C PHE A 277 14.16 3.14 -2.04
N HIS A 278 13.64 3.91 -1.08
CA HIS A 278 14.05 5.32 -0.95
C HIS A 278 15.44 5.37 -0.30
N PRO A 279 16.41 6.09 -0.88
CA PRO A 279 17.79 6.03 -0.41
C PRO A 279 18.01 6.69 0.95
N THR A 280 17.21 7.72 1.28
CA THR A 280 17.42 8.54 2.46
C THR A 280 16.17 8.58 3.34
N SER A 281 16.01 7.59 4.21
CA SER A 281 15.12 7.67 5.37
C SER A 281 15.91 7.94 6.64
N LEU A 282 15.33 8.69 7.56
CA LEU A 282 15.96 8.99 8.84
C LEU A 282 16.22 7.70 9.62
N TYR A 283 17.45 7.52 10.06
CA TYR A 283 17.82 6.45 10.98
C TYR A 283 17.82 6.97 12.40
N HIS A 284 17.06 6.31 13.26
CA HIS A 284 17.12 6.49 14.69
C HIS A 284 16.91 5.13 15.38
N PRO A 285 17.75 4.73 16.34
CA PRO A 285 17.57 3.48 17.07
C PRO A 285 16.17 3.37 17.69
N GLY A 286 15.44 2.28 17.35
CA GLY A 286 14.08 2.04 17.86
C GLY A 286 12.94 2.58 16.97
N GLU A 287 13.20 3.44 15.98
CA GLU A 287 12.20 3.88 14.99
C GLU A 287 12.34 3.08 13.69
N THR A 288 11.36 2.22 13.38
CA THR A 288 11.42 1.34 12.20
C THR A 288 10.23 1.49 11.25
N HIS A 289 9.05 1.89 11.74
CA HIS A 289 7.81 1.94 10.93
C HIS A 289 6.86 3.07 11.38
N PRO A 290 6.49 3.99 10.49
CA PRO A 290 7.16 4.32 9.24
C PRO A 290 8.49 5.03 9.49
N ALA A 291 9.54 4.63 8.75
CA ALA A 291 10.79 5.39 8.76
C ALA A 291 10.53 6.76 8.15
N TYR A 292 10.92 7.82 8.87
CA TYR A 292 10.66 9.18 8.42
C TYR A 292 11.45 9.52 7.16
N LEU A 293 10.75 9.97 6.12
CA LEU A 293 11.36 10.27 4.83
C LEU A 293 12.19 11.56 4.89
N ILE A 294 13.46 11.49 4.52
CA ILE A 294 14.27 12.66 4.21
C ILE A 294 14.19 12.86 2.69
N THR A 295 13.38 13.84 2.28
CA THR A 295 13.02 14.05 0.88
C THR A 295 14.22 14.20 -0.05
N GLU A 296 14.05 13.77 -1.30
CA GLU A 296 15.04 13.97 -2.36
C GLU A 296 15.42 15.44 -2.57
N ALA A 297 14.47 16.34 -2.34
CA ALA A 297 14.69 17.78 -2.44
C ALA A 297 15.87 18.25 -1.58
N MET A 298 16.14 17.58 -0.43
CA MET A 298 17.29 17.95 0.41
C MET A 298 18.62 17.60 -0.26
N ARG A 299 18.70 16.53 -1.05
CA ARG A 299 19.86 16.24 -1.91
C ARG A 299 19.96 17.23 -3.06
N GLY A 300 18.80 17.61 -3.64
CA GLY A 300 18.70 18.68 -4.66
C GLY A 300 19.15 20.04 -4.16
N TYR A 301 18.84 20.37 -2.90
CA TYR A 301 19.30 21.59 -2.22
C TYR A 301 20.83 21.64 -2.02
N GLY A 302 21.50 20.48 -2.14
CA GLY A 302 22.95 20.33 -2.07
C GLY A 302 23.44 19.43 -0.93
N GLY A 303 22.56 18.59 -0.37
CA GLY A 303 22.94 17.60 0.64
C GLY A 303 23.96 16.59 0.11
N ILE A 304 25.03 16.36 0.87
CA ILE A 304 26.15 15.50 0.53
C ILE A 304 26.08 14.22 1.35
N LEU A 305 26.09 13.04 0.68
CA LEU A 305 26.15 11.77 1.36
C LEU A 305 27.57 11.48 1.87
N ARG A 306 27.68 11.13 3.16
CA ARG A 306 28.94 10.88 3.87
C ARG A 306 28.87 9.61 4.70
N LEU A 307 30.01 9.01 4.94
CA LEU A 307 30.20 8.06 6.03
C LEU A 307 30.16 8.79 7.39
N PRO A 308 29.91 8.11 8.52
CA PRO A 308 29.95 8.74 9.86
C PRO A 308 31.27 9.41 10.21
N ASN A 309 32.39 9.01 9.55
CA ASN A 309 33.70 9.67 9.71
C ASN A 309 33.83 10.99 8.91
N GLY A 310 32.80 11.38 8.15
CA GLY A 310 32.78 12.59 7.34
C GLY A 310 33.28 12.44 5.89
N GLU A 311 33.77 11.27 5.50
CA GLU A 311 34.23 11.01 4.12
C GLU A 311 33.04 10.91 3.16
N SER A 312 33.08 11.64 2.02
CA SER A 312 32.13 11.45 0.93
C SER A 312 32.46 10.20 0.13
N PHE A 313 31.45 9.55 -0.46
CA PHE A 313 31.67 8.26 -1.13
C PHE A 313 31.00 8.17 -2.52
N MET A 314 30.08 9.05 -2.87
CA MET A 314 29.31 8.93 -4.11
C MET A 314 30.17 9.05 -5.37
N GLU A 315 31.33 9.65 -5.30
CA GLU A 315 32.31 9.78 -6.38
C GLU A 315 32.76 8.41 -6.93
N LYS A 316 32.73 7.37 -6.08
CA LYS A 316 33.07 5.98 -6.44
C LYS A 316 31.98 5.33 -7.31
N TYR A 317 30.76 5.87 -7.35
CA TYR A 317 29.58 5.22 -7.90
C TYR A 317 28.98 5.94 -9.10
N ASP A 318 28.85 7.28 -9.05
CA ASP A 318 28.23 8.04 -10.13
C ASP A 318 28.76 9.49 -10.17
N LYS A 319 29.03 9.99 -11.38
CA LYS A 319 29.52 11.36 -11.61
C LYS A 319 28.52 12.47 -11.19
N ARG A 320 27.24 12.13 -11.06
CA ARG A 320 26.18 13.03 -10.57
C ARG A 320 26.17 13.11 -9.04
N LEU A 321 27.02 12.35 -8.36
CA LEU A 321 27.17 12.34 -6.90
C LEU A 321 25.85 12.03 -6.19
N SER A 322 25.52 12.76 -5.13
CA SER A 322 24.29 12.60 -4.36
C SER A 322 23.00 12.88 -5.14
N LEU A 323 23.09 13.43 -6.36
CA LEU A 323 21.99 13.67 -7.30
C LEU A 323 21.80 12.55 -8.33
N ALA A 324 22.54 11.47 -8.22
CA ALA A 324 22.30 10.28 -9.03
C ALA A 324 20.86 9.72 -8.80
N PRO A 325 20.29 8.94 -9.74
CA PRO A 325 19.00 8.29 -9.58
C PRO A 325 18.89 7.50 -8.27
N ARG A 326 17.67 7.40 -7.73
CA ARG A 326 17.41 6.78 -6.41
C ARG A 326 17.98 5.38 -6.27
N ASP A 327 17.87 4.57 -7.30
CA ASP A 327 18.37 3.19 -7.31
C ASP A 327 19.90 3.14 -7.21
N ILE A 328 20.62 4.02 -7.90
CA ILE A 328 22.09 4.12 -7.82
C ILE A 328 22.50 4.57 -6.42
N VAL A 329 21.85 5.60 -5.88
CA VAL A 329 22.15 6.11 -4.54
C VAL A 329 21.86 5.05 -3.49
N ALA A 330 20.71 4.36 -3.58
CA ALA A 330 20.33 3.32 -2.63
C ALA A 330 21.34 2.15 -2.65
N ARG A 331 21.76 1.71 -3.86
CA ARG A 331 22.81 0.68 -4.00
C ARG A 331 24.17 1.12 -3.42
N ALA A 332 24.56 2.37 -3.65
CA ALA A 332 25.80 2.92 -3.11
C ALA A 332 25.78 2.92 -1.57
N ILE A 333 24.70 3.43 -0.96
CA ILE A 333 24.53 3.44 0.50
C ILE A 333 24.53 2.02 1.05
N ASP A 334 23.73 1.11 0.50
CA ASP A 334 23.67 -0.31 0.93
C ASP A 334 25.05 -0.98 0.88
N LYS A 335 25.83 -0.70 -0.17
CA LYS A 335 27.18 -1.24 -0.33
C LYS A 335 28.15 -0.68 0.70
N GLU A 336 28.15 0.65 0.92
CA GLU A 336 29.02 1.28 1.91
C GLU A 336 28.68 0.82 3.34
N MET A 337 27.39 0.72 3.67
CA MET A 337 26.95 0.17 4.96
C MET A 337 27.49 -1.24 5.18
N LYS A 338 27.40 -2.11 4.16
CA LYS A 338 27.87 -3.50 4.26
C LYS A 338 29.38 -3.63 4.34
N ILE A 339 30.13 -2.81 3.59
CA ILE A 339 31.60 -2.82 3.60
C ILE A 339 32.13 -2.38 4.96
N HIS A 340 31.54 -1.35 5.54
CA HIS A 340 32.00 -0.74 6.79
C HIS A 340 31.31 -1.28 8.05
N GLY A 341 30.32 -2.21 7.90
CA GLY A 341 29.55 -2.74 9.05
C GLY A 341 28.72 -1.69 9.76
N LEU A 342 28.12 -0.76 8.99
CA LEU A 342 27.37 0.37 9.51
C LEU A 342 25.86 0.14 9.45
N ASP A 343 25.12 0.69 10.42
CA ASP A 343 23.65 0.69 10.42
C ASP A 343 23.06 1.84 9.60
N HIS A 344 23.86 2.87 9.28
CA HIS A 344 23.46 4.08 8.55
C HIS A 344 24.67 4.78 7.91
N VAL A 345 24.38 5.65 6.97
CA VAL A 345 25.28 6.70 6.49
C VAL A 345 24.71 8.07 6.91
N CYS A 346 25.35 9.15 6.49
CA CYS A 346 24.96 10.50 6.88
C CYS A 346 24.61 11.34 5.63
N LEU A 347 23.61 12.24 5.77
CA LEU A 347 23.34 13.30 4.83
C LEU A 347 23.75 14.65 5.45
N ASP A 348 24.71 15.33 4.85
CA ASP A 348 25.29 16.57 5.33
C ASP A 348 24.71 17.79 4.59
N VAL A 349 24.06 18.68 5.32
CA VAL A 349 23.59 20.00 4.87
C VAL A 349 24.16 21.14 5.70
N THR A 350 25.12 20.85 6.61
CA THR A 350 25.68 21.83 7.56
C THR A 350 26.47 22.95 6.88
N HIS A 351 26.86 22.76 5.63
CA HIS A 351 27.54 23.77 4.81
C HIS A 351 26.59 24.80 4.18
N LYS A 352 25.26 24.64 4.37
CA LYS A 352 24.22 25.56 3.88
C LYS A 352 23.87 26.59 4.94
N ASP A 353 23.23 27.69 4.50
CA ASP A 353 22.72 28.68 5.44
C ASP A 353 21.68 28.08 6.39
N PRO A 354 21.84 28.24 7.72
CA PRO A 354 20.94 27.63 8.70
C PRO A 354 19.49 28.13 8.59
N GLU A 355 19.24 29.40 8.35
CA GLU A 355 17.88 29.94 8.29
C GLU A 355 17.19 29.57 6.98
N GLU A 356 17.93 29.55 5.88
CA GLU A 356 17.44 29.06 4.60
C GLU A 356 17.10 27.56 4.69
N THR A 357 17.94 26.74 5.32
CA THR A 357 17.69 25.30 5.52
C THR A 357 16.41 25.06 6.33
N LYS A 358 16.21 25.78 7.43
CA LYS A 358 14.98 25.69 8.25
C LYS A 358 13.73 26.13 7.48
N HIS A 359 13.86 27.16 6.64
CA HIS A 359 12.76 27.67 5.84
C HIS A 359 12.34 26.70 4.73
N HIS A 360 13.30 26.07 4.05
CA HIS A 360 13.02 25.11 2.98
C HIS A 360 12.50 23.77 3.49
N PHE A 361 12.94 23.32 4.69
CA PHE A 361 12.63 21.99 5.24
C PHE A 361 12.14 22.06 6.69
N PRO A 362 11.06 22.79 6.99
CA PRO A 362 10.62 23.01 8.37
C PRO A 362 10.24 21.72 9.07
N ASN A 363 9.52 20.80 8.41
CA ASN A 363 9.07 19.55 9.01
C ASN A 363 10.24 18.59 9.27
N ILE A 364 11.19 18.50 8.34
CA ILE A 364 12.41 17.69 8.53
C ILE A 364 13.25 18.27 9.68
N TYR A 365 13.41 19.60 9.73
CA TYR A 365 14.13 20.26 10.82
C TYR A 365 13.49 19.94 12.17
N HIS A 366 12.19 20.15 12.30
CA HIS A 366 11.48 19.88 13.56
C HIS A 366 11.49 18.39 13.96
N LYS A 367 11.33 17.48 12.99
CA LYS A 367 11.42 16.03 13.28
C LYS A 367 12.81 15.64 13.75
N CYS A 368 13.86 16.05 13.07
CA CYS A 368 15.23 15.77 13.49
C CYS A 368 15.55 16.41 14.86
N LEU A 369 15.14 17.65 15.06
CA LEU A 369 15.35 18.35 16.34
C LEU A 369 14.62 17.65 17.50
N SER A 370 13.43 17.09 17.27
CA SER A 370 12.69 16.32 18.29
C SER A 370 13.41 15.04 18.73
N LEU A 371 14.36 14.58 17.92
CA LEU A 371 15.22 13.42 18.18
C LEU A 371 16.63 13.85 18.66
N GLY A 372 16.84 15.15 18.92
CA GLY A 372 18.10 15.71 19.39
C GLY A 372 19.10 16.04 18.27
N ILE A 373 18.69 15.99 16.98
CA ILE A 373 19.57 16.24 15.83
C ILE A 373 19.29 17.63 15.27
N ASP A 374 20.21 18.57 15.43
CA ASP A 374 20.17 19.89 14.79
C ASP A 374 20.83 19.81 13.40
N ILE A 375 20.03 19.64 12.34
CA ILE A 375 20.53 19.46 10.97
C ILE A 375 21.36 20.64 10.42
N THR A 376 21.33 21.79 11.09
CA THR A 376 22.18 22.93 10.73
C THR A 376 23.60 22.83 11.30
N LYS A 377 23.85 21.89 12.21
CA LYS A 377 25.13 21.69 12.91
C LYS A 377 25.64 20.26 12.84
N GLU A 378 24.75 19.31 12.63
CA GLU A 378 25.05 17.87 12.67
C GLU A 378 24.55 17.19 11.40
N TYR A 379 25.18 16.08 11.03
CA TYR A 379 24.76 15.27 9.91
C TYR A 379 23.47 14.51 10.25
N ILE A 380 22.59 14.37 9.26
CA ILE A 380 21.35 13.59 9.39
C ILE A 380 21.70 12.11 9.18
N PRO A 381 21.52 11.22 10.18
CA PRO A 381 21.69 9.78 9.96
C PRO A 381 20.62 9.27 9.00
N VAL A 382 21.02 8.60 7.93
CA VAL A 382 20.08 8.10 6.91
C VAL A 382 20.44 6.69 6.47
N ARG A 383 19.40 5.91 6.09
CA ARG A 383 19.57 4.61 5.45
C ARG A 383 18.48 4.35 4.42
N PRO A 384 18.67 3.43 3.48
CA PRO A 384 17.61 3.04 2.56
C PRO A 384 16.44 2.36 3.28
N ALA A 385 15.23 2.63 2.81
CA ALA A 385 14.00 2.00 3.30
C ALA A 385 13.13 1.54 2.14
N ALA A 386 12.46 0.39 2.27
CA ALA A 386 11.45 -0.04 1.31
C ALA A 386 10.37 1.04 1.20
N HIS A 387 9.98 1.40 -0.03
CA HIS A 387 9.18 2.59 -0.27
C HIS A 387 7.95 2.36 -1.13
N TYR A 388 8.10 1.62 -2.23
CA TYR A 388 6.99 1.36 -3.17
C TYR A 388 7.14 0.01 -3.86
N MET A 389 6.01 -0.70 -4.04
CA MET A 389 5.92 -1.94 -4.81
C MET A 389 5.48 -1.61 -6.25
N CYS A 390 6.34 -1.90 -7.25
CA CYS A 390 5.97 -1.67 -8.66
C CYS A 390 5.16 -2.82 -9.25
N GLY A 391 5.30 -4.02 -8.73
CA GLY A 391 4.49 -5.19 -9.06
C GLY A 391 3.19 -5.26 -8.28
N GLY A 392 2.50 -6.39 -8.35
CA GLY A 392 1.24 -6.62 -7.65
C GLY A 392 0.30 -7.54 -8.41
N ILE A 393 -0.99 -7.41 -8.13
CA ILE A 393 -2.08 -8.12 -8.83
C ILE A 393 -2.12 -7.65 -10.28
N LEU A 394 -1.87 -8.58 -11.22
CA LEU A 394 -1.91 -8.26 -12.65
C LEU A 394 -3.33 -7.88 -13.07
N VAL A 395 -3.46 -6.72 -13.73
CA VAL A 395 -4.74 -6.20 -14.20
C VAL A 395 -4.66 -5.71 -15.64
N ASP A 396 -5.81 -5.59 -16.29
CA ASP A 396 -5.97 -4.94 -17.58
C ASP A 396 -6.13 -3.42 -17.44
N LEU A 397 -6.41 -2.73 -18.56
CA LEU A 397 -6.62 -1.27 -18.58
C LEU A 397 -7.88 -0.80 -17.83
N HIS A 398 -8.77 -1.71 -17.46
CA HIS A 398 -9.96 -1.44 -16.65
C HIS A 398 -9.75 -1.78 -15.17
N GLY A 399 -8.57 -2.27 -14.80
CA GLY A 399 -8.27 -2.74 -13.46
C GLY A 399 -8.85 -4.13 -13.14
N GLU A 400 -9.41 -4.88 -14.12
CA GLU A 400 -9.91 -6.23 -13.91
C GLU A 400 -8.73 -7.22 -13.80
N SER A 401 -8.78 -8.08 -12.79
CA SER A 401 -7.75 -9.09 -12.55
C SER A 401 -8.01 -10.36 -13.38
N SER A 402 -7.12 -11.36 -13.23
CA SER A 402 -7.35 -12.70 -13.80
C SER A 402 -8.50 -13.49 -13.13
N ILE A 403 -9.14 -12.93 -12.12
CA ILE A 403 -10.33 -13.46 -11.45
C ILE A 403 -11.50 -12.56 -11.83
N HIS A 404 -12.51 -13.11 -12.47
CA HIS A 404 -13.69 -12.35 -12.88
C HIS A 404 -14.40 -11.71 -11.68
N ARG A 405 -14.95 -10.50 -11.87
CA ARG A 405 -15.62 -9.70 -10.84
C ARG A 405 -14.68 -9.19 -9.73
N LEU A 406 -13.35 -9.45 -9.86
CA LEU A 406 -12.33 -8.96 -8.95
C LEU A 406 -11.42 -7.97 -9.68
N TYR A 407 -11.40 -6.75 -9.19
CA TYR A 407 -10.58 -5.64 -9.69
C TYR A 407 -9.47 -5.32 -8.69
N ALA A 408 -8.37 -4.75 -9.18
CA ALA A 408 -7.33 -4.20 -8.32
C ALA A 408 -6.81 -2.88 -8.89
N ILE A 409 -6.60 -1.90 -8.01
CA ILE A 409 -6.09 -0.57 -8.39
C ILE A 409 -5.17 0.00 -7.32
N GLY A 410 -4.35 0.98 -7.69
CA GLY A 410 -3.34 1.56 -6.82
C GLY A 410 -2.19 0.60 -6.56
N GLU A 411 -1.43 0.81 -5.50
CA GLU A 411 -0.16 0.14 -5.26
C GLU A 411 -0.23 -1.40 -5.17
N CYS A 412 -1.38 -1.99 -4.83
CA CYS A 412 -1.52 -3.46 -4.84
C CYS A 412 -1.67 -4.06 -6.25
N ALA A 413 -1.81 -3.22 -7.29
CA ALA A 413 -2.03 -3.64 -8.66
C ALA A 413 -0.76 -3.53 -9.50
N CYS A 414 -0.48 -4.53 -10.33
CA CYS A 414 0.49 -4.47 -11.41
C CYS A 414 -0.24 -4.02 -12.68
N THR A 415 -0.32 -2.71 -12.90
CA THR A 415 -0.97 -2.08 -14.05
C THR A 415 -0.12 -2.06 -15.30
N GLY A 416 1.19 -2.26 -15.14
CA GLY A 416 2.19 -2.05 -16.17
C GLY A 416 2.72 -0.61 -16.27
N LEU A 417 2.15 0.36 -15.56
CA LEU A 417 2.62 1.75 -15.59
C LEU A 417 4.09 1.89 -15.19
N HIS A 418 4.48 1.24 -14.10
CA HIS A 418 5.78 1.46 -13.47
C HIS A 418 6.91 0.63 -14.08
N GLY A 419 6.57 -0.46 -14.77
CA GLY A 419 7.62 -1.34 -15.31
C GLY A 419 8.63 -1.77 -14.25
N GLY A 420 9.93 -1.63 -14.55
CA GLY A 420 11.00 -2.02 -13.65
C GLY A 420 11.30 -1.06 -12.51
N ASN A 421 10.78 0.20 -12.57
CA ASN A 421 11.00 1.22 -11.55
C ASN A 421 10.00 2.38 -11.71
N ARG A 422 9.42 2.82 -10.62
CA ARG A 422 8.44 3.90 -10.59
C ARG A 422 9.08 5.28 -10.76
N LEU A 423 8.58 6.07 -11.71
CA LEU A 423 8.85 7.49 -11.75
C LEU A 423 8.18 8.18 -10.54
N ALA A 424 8.89 9.11 -9.90
CA ALA A 424 8.36 9.83 -8.75
C ALA A 424 7.02 10.51 -9.07
N SER A 425 6.11 10.59 -8.10
CA SER A 425 4.77 11.23 -8.21
C SER A 425 3.80 10.61 -9.22
N ASN A 426 4.14 9.49 -9.88
CA ASN A 426 3.21 8.75 -10.75
C ASN A 426 2.24 7.84 -9.98
N SER A 427 2.53 7.44 -8.73
CA SER A 427 1.71 6.47 -8.00
C SER A 427 0.32 6.99 -7.62
N LEU A 428 0.23 8.26 -7.18
CA LEU A 428 -1.05 8.83 -6.78
C LEU A 428 -1.96 9.08 -7.98
N ILE A 429 -1.39 9.51 -9.11
CA ILE A 429 -2.19 9.70 -10.34
C ILE A 429 -2.61 8.39 -10.97
N GLU A 430 -1.76 7.35 -10.94
CA GLU A 430 -2.14 5.98 -11.32
C GLU A 430 -3.40 5.54 -10.59
N ALA A 431 -3.38 5.67 -9.26
CA ALA A 431 -4.48 5.24 -8.41
C ALA A 431 -5.81 5.92 -8.76
N VAL A 432 -5.79 7.22 -9.07
CA VAL A 432 -7.00 7.98 -9.40
C VAL A 432 -7.49 7.73 -10.82
N VAL A 433 -6.56 7.56 -11.78
CA VAL A 433 -6.92 7.23 -13.18
C VAL A 433 -7.49 5.82 -13.27
N TYR A 434 -6.87 4.84 -12.63
CA TYR A 434 -7.40 3.48 -12.60
C TYR A 434 -8.70 3.38 -11.79
N ALA A 435 -8.90 4.21 -10.76
CA ALA A 435 -10.19 4.32 -10.08
C ALA A 435 -11.31 4.77 -11.02
N ASP A 436 -11.01 5.66 -11.97
CA ASP A 436 -11.95 6.11 -12.99
C ASP A 436 -12.24 5.03 -14.05
N ALA A 437 -11.19 4.40 -14.56
CA ALA A 437 -11.32 3.33 -15.54
C ALA A 437 -12.10 2.13 -14.99
N ALA A 438 -11.75 1.69 -13.76
CA ALA A 438 -12.45 0.60 -13.07
C ALA A 438 -13.91 0.96 -12.78
N ALA A 439 -14.19 2.18 -12.30
CA ALA A 439 -15.56 2.60 -12.01
C ALA A 439 -16.44 2.58 -13.26
N LYS A 440 -15.95 3.10 -14.38
CA LYS A 440 -16.68 3.09 -15.67
C LYS A 440 -17.01 1.66 -16.09
N HIS A 441 -16.02 0.77 -16.11
CA HIS A 441 -16.23 -0.62 -16.52
C HIS A 441 -17.14 -1.37 -15.54
N CYS A 442 -16.94 -1.23 -14.23
CA CYS A 442 -17.79 -1.88 -13.23
C CYS A 442 -19.26 -1.47 -13.32
N LEU A 443 -19.56 -0.19 -13.62
CA LEU A 443 -20.92 0.29 -13.82
C LEU A 443 -21.61 -0.35 -15.04
N GLU A 444 -20.86 -0.72 -16.08
CA GLU A 444 -21.41 -1.39 -17.28
C GLU A 444 -21.72 -2.88 -17.05
N VAL A 445 -21.00 -3.51 -16.11
CA VAL A 445 -21.08 -4.97 -15.92
C VAL A 445 -21.79 -5.40 -14.65
N ALA A 446 -21.88 -4.57 -13.62
CA ALA A 446 -22.40 -4.96 -12.30
C ALA A 446 -23.84 -5.48 -12.32
N ASP A 447 -24.69 -4.93 -13.18
CA ASP A 447 -26.09 -5.36 -13.30
C ASP A 447 -26.25 -6.73 -13.99
N LYS A 448 -25.20 -7.25 -14.64
CA LYS A 448 -25.16 -8.59 -15.22
C LYS A 448 -24.89 -9.67 -14.16
N TYR A 449 -24.40 -9.27 -12.97
CA TYR A 449 -24.02 -10.18 -11.90
C TYR A 449 -25.10 -10.30 -10.83
N THR A 450 -25.23 -11.52 -10.31
CA THR A 450 -26.10 -11.85 -9.16
C THR A 450 -25.25 -12.26 -7.96
N PHE A 451 -25.82 -12.19 -6.77
CA PHE A 451 -25.19 -12.73 -5.56
C PHE A 451 -25.20 -14.24 -5.56
N ASN A 452 -24.05 -14.85 -5.30
CA ASN A 452 -23.98 -16.28 -5.05
C ASN A 452 -24.32 -16.52 -3.55
N THR A 453 -25.51 -17.08 -3.30
CA THR A 453 -25.99 -17.33 -1.94
C THR A 453 -25.59 -18.68 -1.38
N ASP A 454 -24.94 -19.54 -2.19
CA ASP A 454 -24.50 -20.87 -1.80
C ASP A 454 -23.12 -20.84 -1.10
N VAL A 455 -22.52 -19.65 -1.00
CA VAL A 455 -21.27 -19.44 -0.27
C VAL A 455 -21.48 -19.81 1.19
N PRO A 456 -20.66 -20.75 1.74
CA PRO A 456 -20.76 -21.12 3.14
C PRO A 456 -20.31 -20.00 4.07
N GLU A 457 -20.76 -20.05 5.30
CA GLU A 457 -20.19 -19.25 6.39
C GLU A 457 -18.74 -19.66 6.65
N TRP A 458 -17.95 -18.75 7.22
CA TRP A 458 -16.60 -19.07 7.68
C TRP A 458 -16.63 -20.16 8.74
N ASN A 459 -15.86 -21.22 8.52
CA ASN A 459 -15.77 -22.33 9.45
C ASN A 459 -14.61 -22.12 10.42
N ASP A 460 -14.90 -21.88 11.68
CA ASP A 460 -13.94 -21.80 12.80
C ASP A 460 -14.07 -22.98 13.78
N GLU A 461 -14.78 -24.06 13.38
CA GLU A 461 -14.97 -25.24 14.21
C GLU A 461 -13.61 -25.91 14.51
N GLY A 462 -13.38 -26.23 15.78
CA GLY A 462 -12.15 -26.86 16.26
C GLY A 462 -10.99 -25.88 16.48
N THR A 463 -11.16 -24.57 16.18
CA THR A 463 -10.12 -23.57 16.44
C THR A 463 -10.16 -23.05 17.88
N MET A 464 -8.99 -22.64 18.40
CA MET A 464 -8.83 -22.08 19.74
C MET A 464 -8.31 -20.64 19.69
N THR A 465 -8.50 -19.91 20.78
CA THR A 465 -7.85 -18.60 20.91
C THR A 465 -6.33 -18.80 21.03
N ASN A 466 -5.56 -18.05 20.23
CA ASN A 466 -4.10 -18.11 20.34
C ASN A 466 -3.64 -17.38 21.63
N GLU A 467 -3.09 -18.11 22.56
CA GLU A 467 -2.54 -17.58 23.82
C GLU A 467 -1.04 -17.23 23.68
N GLU A 468 -0.33 -17.86 22.73
CA GLU A 468 1.10 -17.66 22.50
C GLU A 468 1.38 -16.65 21.37
N ARG A 469 1.14 -15.38 21.64
CA ARG A 469 1.38 -14.31 20.66
C ARG A 469 2.84 -14.19 20.24
N VAL A 470 3.78 -14.72 21.02
CA VAL A 470 5.21 -14.72 20.71
C VAL A 470 5.50 -15.44 19.39
N LEU A 471 4.77 -16.49 19.06
CA LEU A 471 4.92 -17.23 17.79
C LEU A 471 4.69 -16.32 16.57
N ILE A 472 3.69 -15.44 16.65
CA ILE A 472 3.40 -14.47 15.58
C ILE A 472 4.43 -13.35 15.57
N THR A 473 4.69 -12.73 16.72
CA THR A 473 5.57 -11.54 16.78
C THR A 473 7.02 -11.88 16.45
N GLN A 474 7.50 -13.08 16.80
CA GLN A 474 8.84 -13.55 16.42
C GLN A 474 8.91 -13.81 14.91
N SER A 475 7.93 -14.51 14.34
CA SER A 475 7.91 -14.80 12.89
C SER A 475 7.82 -13.53 12.04
N VAL A 476 7.09 -12.49 12.48
CA VAL A 476 7.08 -11.17 11.81
C VAL A 476 8.49 -10.56 11.76
N LYS A 477 9.25 -10.63 12.86
CA LYS A 477 10.63 -10.13 12.89
C LYS A 477 11.53 -10.92 11.96
N GLU A 478 11.40 -12.24 11.95
CA GLU A 478 12.20 -13.12 11.09
C GLU A 478 11.93 -12.86 9.60
N VAL A 479 10.68 -12.65 9.21
CA VAL A 479 10.33 -12.22 7.85
C VAL A 479 11.05 -10.91 7.53
N GLY A 480 10.93 -9.90 8.38
CA GLY A 480 11.54 -8.58 8.18
C GLY A 480 13.07 -8.66 8.02
N GLU A 481 13.74 -9.41 8.88
CA GLU A 481 15.18 -9.62 8.83
C GLU A 481 15.60 -10.42 7.58
N CYS A 482 14.91 -11.50 7.28
CA CYS A 482 15.15 -12.33 6.10
C CYS A 482 15.06 -11.51 4.82
N MET A 483 13.96 -10.77 4.64
CA MET A 483 13.73 -9.96 3.46
C MET A 483 14.75 -8.82 3.33
N SER A 484 15.06 -8.11 4.41
CA SER A 484 16.02 -7.01 4.39
C SER A 484 17.45 -7.48 4.08
N ASN A 485 17.88 -8.61 4.65
CA ASN A 485 19.26 -9.08 4.50
C ASN A 485 19.50 -9.87 3.23
N TYR A 486 18.51 -10.61 2.72
CA TYR A 486 18.70 -11.54 1.60
C TYR A 486 17.96 -11.11 0.32
N VAL A 487 16.85 -10.36 0.41
CA VAL A 487 15.98 -9.98 -0.72
C VAL A 487 15.88 -8.46 -0.87
N GLY A 488 16.83 -7.74 -0.28
CA GLY A 488 16.89 -6.27 -0.32
C GLY A 488 17.38 -5.71 -1.66
N ILE A 489 18.15 -4.61 -1.58
CA ILE A 489 18.61 -3.82 -2.75
C ILE A 489 19.59 -4.61 -3.62
N VAL A 490 20.58 -5.27 -3.02
CA VAL A 490 21.60 -6.08 -3.72
C VAL A 490 21.35 -7.55 -3.43
N ARG A 491 21.07 -8.31 -4.47
CA ARG A 491 20.67 -9.72 -4.43
C ARG A 491 21.77 -10.64 -4.97
N SER A 492 21.70 -11.93 -4.65
CA SER A 492 22.48 -13.01 -5.25
C SER A 492 21.71 -14.32 -5.15
N ASP A 493 22.00 -15.28 -6.02
CA ASP A 493 21.36 -16.60 -6.01
C ASP A 493 21.51 -17.28 -4.65
N LEU A 494 22.67 -17.16 -4.00
CA LEU A 494 22.90 -17.71 -2.66
C LEU A 494 22.01 -17.08 -1.60
N ARG A 495 21.85 -15.74 -1.61
CA ARG A 495 21.00 -15.03 -0.67
C ARG A 495 19.53 -15.35 -0.90
N LEU A 496 19.08 -15.31 -2.15
CA LEU A 496 17.71 -15.63 -2.54
C LEU A 496 17.33 -17.06 -2.15
N LYS A 497 18.23 -18.04 -2.35
CA LYS A 497 18.02 -19.42 -1.92
C LYS A 497 17.84 -19.54 -0.39
N ARG A 498 18.67 -18.81 0.37
CA ARG A 498 18.54 -18.79 1.83
C ARG A 498 17.23 -18.16 2.30
N ALA A 499 16.77 -17.10 1.62
CA ALA A 499 15.48 -16.49 1.90
C ALA A 499 14.35 -17.48 1.60
N TRP A 500 14.40 -18.13 0.44
CA TRP A 500 13.44 -19.15 0.05
C TRP A 500 13.26 -20.22 1.11
N ASP A 501 14.37 -20.84 1.55
CA ASP A 501 14.32 -21.95 2.52
C ASP A 501 13.75 -21.51 3.89
N ARG A 502 14.00 -20.26 4.30
CA ARG A 502 13.47 -19.71 5.55
C ARG A 502 11.99 -19.37 5.44
N LEU A 503 11.58 -18.75 4.35
CA LEU A 503 10.18 -18.39 4.11
C LEU A 503 9.30 -19.63 3.97
N ASP A 504 9.84 -20.71 3.38
CA ASP A 504 9.15 -22.01 3.27
C ASP A 504 8.86 -22.62 4.66
N LEU A 505 9.87 -22.62 5.55
CA LEU A 505 9.69 -23.08 6.94
C LEU A 505 8.66 -22.21 7.68
N LEU A 506 8.78 -20.89 7.60
CA LEU A 506 7.83 -19.95 8.23
C LEU A 506 6.41 -20.12 7.68
N TYR A 507 6.29 -20.45 6.39
CA TYR A 507 5.00 -20.74 5.77
C TYR A 507 4.34 -21.99 6.37
N GLU A 508 5.07 -23.09 6.48
CA GLU A 508 4.55 -24.34 7.05
C GLU A 508 4.11 -24.14 8.51
N GLU A 509 4.93 -23.50 9.34
CA GLU A 509 4.62 -23.20 10.73
C GLU A 509 3.39 -22.30 10.87
N THR A 510 3.31 -21.24 10.05
CA THR A 510 2.21 -20.27 10.09
C THR A 510 0.90 -20.87 9.59
N GLU A 511 0.91 -21.66 8.49
CA GLU A 511 -0.28 -22.35 8.00
C GLU A 511 -0.76 -23.42 8.99
N SER A 512 0.17 -24.11 9.67
CA SER A 512 -0.18 -25.03 10.76
C SER A 512 -0.85 -24.29 11.90
N LEU A 513 -0.27 -23.16 12.36
CA LEU A 513 -0.85 -22.36 13.43
C LEU A 513 -2.24 -21.81 13.02
N PHE A 514 -2.36 -21.23 11.81
CA PHE A 514 -3.61 -20.65 11.29
C PHE A 514 -4.78 -21.66 11.29
N LYS A 515 -4.52 -22.93 11.00
CA LYS A 515 -5.54 -23.98 11.01
C LYS A 515 -6.06 -24.32 12.42
N HIS A 516 -5.30 -24.02 13.47
CA HIS A 516 -5.64 -24.39 14.84
C HIS A 516 -6.13 -23.23 15.69
N VAL A 517 -5.96 -21.98 15.20
CA VAL A 517 -6.36 -20.79 15.96
C VAL A 517 -7.49 -20.04 15.27
N LYS A 518 -8.30 -19.33 16.05
CA LYS A 518 -9.27 -18.39 15.51
C LYS A 518 -8.57 -17.32 14.68
N ALA A 519 -9.18 -16.98 13.55
CA ALA A 519 -8.68 -15.91 12.71
C ALA A 519 -8.59 -14.60 13.53
N SER A 520 -7.40 -14.01 13.55
CA SER A 520 -7.14 -12.69 14.10
C SER A 520 -6.35 -11.89 13.09
N ARG A 521 -6.36 -10.57 13.22
CA ARG A 521 -5.62 -9.70 12.33
C ARG A 521 -4.14 -10.08 12.28
N ASP A 522 -3.51 -10.29 13.44
CA ASP A 522 -2.07 -10.53 13.56
C ASP A 522 -1.61 -11.78 12.78
N ILE A 523 -2.34 -12.91 12.92
CA ILE A 523 -1.98 -14.15 12.20
C ILE A 523 -2.26 -14.02 10.70
N CYS A 524 -3.32 -13.31 10.31
CA CYS A 524 -3.64 -13.09 8.90
C CYS A 524 -2.59 -12.18 8.23
N GLU A 525 -2.15 -11.10 8.89
CA GLU A 525 -1.09 -10.22 8.40
C GLU A 525 0.24 -10.98 8.27
N LEU A 526 0.63 -11.78 9.26
CA LEU A 526 1.84 -12.63 9.16
C LEU A 526 1.75 -13.57 7.95
N ARG A 527 0.63 -14.25 7.78
CA ARG A 527 0.37 -15.15 6.65
C ARG A 527 0.51 -14.43 5.30
N ASN A 528 0.00 -13.20 5.22
CA ASN A 528 0.10 -12.35 4.04
C ASN A 528 1.55 -11.92 3.77
N MET A 529 2.27 -11.47 4.79
CA MET A 529 3.68 -11.06 4.67
C MET A 529 4.56 -12.21 4.17
N ILE A 530 4.36 -13.44 4.65
CA ILE A 530 5.11 -14.62 4.20
C ILE A 530 4.80 -14.92 2.73
N ASN A 531 3.52 -14.89 2.32
CA ASN A 531 3.13 -15.11 0.92
C ASN A 531 3.76 -14.07 -0.01
N VAL A 532 3.75 -12.80 0.38
CA VAL A 532 4.36 -11.71 -0.40
C VAL A 532 5.88 -11.84 -0.43
N GLY A 533 6.52 -12.11 0.71
CA GLY A 533 7.96 -12.37 0.78
C GLY A 533 8.38 -13.53 -0.13
N TYR A 534 7.59 -14.61 -0.15
CA TYR A 534 7.78 -15.72 -1.07
C TYR A 534 7.67 -15.27 -2.55
N LEU A 535 6.63 -14.49 -2.90
CA LEU A 535 6.43 -14.00 -4.27
C LEU A 535 7.60 -13.13 -4.75
N ILE A 536 8.04 -12.17 -3.91
CA ILE A 536 9.20 -11.32 -4.20
C ILE A 536 10.44 -12.18 -4.43
N THR A 537 10.70 -13.12 -3.53
CA THR A 537 11.88 -14.00 -3.59
C THR A 537 11.86 -14.89 -4.82
N ARG A 538 10.70 -15.51 -5.12
CA ARG A 538 10.52 -16.39 -6.27
C ARG A 538 10.75 -15.65 -7.58
N GLN A 539 10.12 -14.50 -7.79
CA GLN A 539 10.24 -13.75 -9.02
C GLN A 539 11.65 -13.16 -9.18
N ALA A 540 12.31 -12.80 -8.05
CA ALA A 540 13.72 -12.43 -8.06
C ALA A 540 14.65 -13.59 -8.47
N ILE A 541 14.35 -14.83 -8.05
CA ILE A 541 15.09 -16.05 -8.48
C ILE A 541 14.88 -16.33 -9.97
N GLU A 542 13.65 -16.13 -10.47
CA GLU A 542 13.30 -16.38 -11.88
C GLU A 542 13.96 -15.37 -12.84
N ARG A 543 14.23 -14.13 -12.40
CA ARG A 543 14.85 -13.07 -13.21
C ARG A 543 16.38 -13.17 -13.20
N LYS A 544 16.96 -13.65 -14.28
CA LYS A 544 18.41 -13.86 -14.45
C LYS A 544 19.08 -12.71 -15.22
N GLU A 545 18.79 -11.48 -14.82
CA GLU A 545 19.33 -10.24 -15.39
C GLU A 545 19.28 -9.11 -14.36
N CYS A 546 20.09 -8.05 -14.51
CA CYS A 546 19.84 -6.78 -13.86
C CYS A 546 18.84 -5.98 -14.69
N ARG A 547 17.71 -5.59 -14.08
CA ARG A 547 16.63 -4.86 -14.74
C ARG A 547 15.90 -3.97 -13.77
N GLY A 548 15.77 -2.67 -14.08
CA GLY A 548 15.11 -1.74 -13.19
C GLY A 548 15.62 -1.81 -11.76
N LEU A 549 14.71 -2.04 -10.80
CA LEU A 549 15.03 -2.19 -9.38
C LEU A 549 15.61 -3.55 -9.00
N HIS A 550 15.49 -4.56 -9.87
CA HIS A 550 16.11 -5.86 -9.62
C HIS A 550 17.59 -5.83 -9.98
N TYR A 551 18.45 -5.79 -8.96
CA TYR A 551 19.89 -5.82 -9.09
C TYR A 551 20.48 -7.07 -8.45
N THR A 552 21.22 -7.85 -9.21
CA THR A 552 21.87 -9.08 -8.75
C THR A 552 23.36 -9.09 -9.12
N ILE A 553 24.22 -9.54 -8.21
CA ILE A 553 25.66 -9.63 -8.46
C ILE A 553 26.04 -10.82 -9.32
N ASP A 554 25.15 -11.82 -9.47
CA ASP A 554 25.43 -13.03 -10.25
C ASP A 554 25.13 -12.85 -11.74
N TYR A 555 24.30 -11.87 -12.11
CA TYR A 555 23.92 -11.54 -13.48
C TYR A 555 24.09 -10.03 -13.72
N PRO A 556 25.34 -9.52 -13.73
CA PRO A 556 25.62 -8.07 -13.70
C PRO A 556 25.31 -7.34 -15.01
N VAL A 557 25.06 -8.06 -16.11
CA VAL A 557 24.81 -7.46 -17.43
C VAL A 557 23.37 -6.97 -17.50
N HIS A 558 23.20 -5.68 -17.81
CA HIS A 558 21.89 -5.12 -18.10
C HIS A 558 21.40 -5.60 -19.48
N ALA A 559 20.10 -5.89 -19.61
CA ALA A 559 19.53 -6.44 -20.84
C ALA A 559 19.78 -5.57 -22.09
N TYR A 560 20.02 -4.26 -21.93
CA TYR A 560 20.33 -3.33 -23.02
C TYR A 560 21.82 -3.22 -23.36
N ASP A 561 22.74 -3.69 -22.52
CA ASP A 561 24.18 -3.58 -22.77
C ASP A 561 24.66 -4.50 -23.91
N ASN A 562 23.79 -5.39 -24.39
CA ASN A 562 24.03 -6.33 -25.49
C ASN A 562 23.34 -5.95 -26.81
N LYS A 563 22.80 -4.73 -26.95
CA LYS A 563 22.19 -4.22 -28.20
C LYS A 563 22.97 -3.02 -28.75
#